data_f00dda099b0a5f1b886bf75ea1b9a839
#
_entry.id   f00dda099b0a5f1b886bf75ea1b9a839
#
_cell.length_a   1.000
_cell.length_b   1.000
_cell.length_c   1.000
_cell.angle_alpha   90.00
_cell.angle_beta   90.00
_cell.angle_gamma   90.00
#
_symmetry.space_group_name_H-M   'P 1'
#
loop_
_entity.id
_entity.type
_entity.pdbx_description
1 polymer ?
#
loop_
_entity_poly.entity_id
_entity_poly.type
_entity_poly.pdbx_seq_one_letter_code
_entity_poly.pdbx_strand_id
1 'polypeptide(L)'
;ALRKGLRKQLSYLRRNLQYIGGLSASVPLTVLSKRLYRDLLVIDELYRQQLEMYKTEKKSISDRIVSISQPHVRPIVRGKAAAKTEFGMKLSISVVDGISLPERMSWNAYNEGCDLVRDIERYRERYGRYPESVHADKIYRTLANRQWCKERDIRLSGVPLGRPPKDVEKNRARRRQIREDEGVRNAVEGMFGRAKRRYGLGRVMARLAESSLCVVSITFLVMNLDRLLAAPFLRLFEWLLLELDVIRNLFKWSSSRAAIECRSAMA
;
A
#
# COMPACT_ATOMS: atom_id res chain seq x y z
N ALA A 1 -15.27 33.89 10.21
CA ALA A 1 -16.13 32.84 10.79
C ALA A 1 -15.32 31.68 11.42
N LEU A 2 -14.35 31.08 10.72
CA LEU A 2 -13.58 29.91 11.17
C LEU A 2 -12.77 30.18 12.44
N ARG A 3 -12.03 31.29 12.53
CA ARG A 3 -11.20 31.64 13.69
C ARG A 3 -12.04 31.86 14.96
N LYS A 4 -13.23 32.44 14.83
CA LYS A 4 -14.18 32.63 15.94
C LYS A 4 -14.69 31.26 16.44
N GLY A 5 -14.97 30.33 15.53
CA GLY A 5 -15.36 28.96 15.87
C GLY A 5 -14.26 28.20 16.61
N LEU A 6 -13.00 28.25 16.11
CA LEU A 6 -11.84 27.64 16.77
C LEU A 6 -11.62 28.19 18.19
N ARG A 7 -11.69 29.51 18.36
CA ARG A 7 -11.57 30.13 19.70
C ARG A 7 -12.62 29.58 20.67
N LYS A 8 -13.86 29.42 20.21
CA LYS A 8 -14.96 28.86 21.02
C LYS A 8 -14.67 27.43 21.46
N GLN A 9 -14.23 26.58 20.53
CA GLN A 9 -13.88 25.18 20.82
C GLN A 9 -12.72 25.08 21.81
N LEU A 10 -11.66 25.86 21.61
CA LEU A 10 -10.53 25.91 22.54
C LEU A 10 -10.95 26.39 23.94
N SER A 11 -11.86 27.34 24.02
CA SER A 11 -12.39 27.80 25.30
C SER A 11 -13.19 26.70 26.04
N TYR A 12 -13.99 25.90 25.32
CA TYR A 12 -14.71 24.76 25.90
C TYR A 12 -13.75 23.67 26.38
N LEU A 13 -12.76 23.30 25.56
CA LEU A 13 -11.75 22.31 25.96
C LEU A 13 -10.96 22.76 27.19
N ARG A 14 -10.51 24.01 27.22
CA ARG A 14 -9.80 24.58 28.37
C ARG A 14 -10.61 24.45 29.65
N ARG A 15 -11.87 24.88 29.61
CA ARG A 15 -12.78 24.81 30.76
C ARG A 15 -12.93 23.37 31.25
N ASN A 16 -13.19 22.43 30.34
CA ASN A 16 -13.39 21.03 30.71
C ASN A 16 -12.11 20.40 31.30
N LEU A 17 -10.94 20.70 30.72
CA LEU A 17 -9.65 20.24 31.27
C LEU A 17 -9.36 20.84 32.62
N GLN A 18 -9.72 22.11 32.87
CA GLN A 18 -9.61 22.74 34.21
C GLN A 18 -10.52 22.06 35.24
N TYR A 19 -11.76 21.72 34.89
CA TYR A 19 -12.65 20.96 35.79
C TYR A 19 -12.09 19.57 36.13
N ILE A 20 -11.57 18.86 35.11
CA ILE A 20 -10.94 17.55 35.33
C ILE A 20 -9.68 17.70 36.20
N GLY A 21 -8.86 18.72 35.98
CA GLY A 21 -7.70 19.04 36.82
C GLY A 21 -8.07 19.33 38.27
N GLY A 22 -9.14 20.10 38.50
CA GLY A 22 -9.68 20.35 39.86
C GLY A 22 -10.14 19.07 40.53
N LEU A 23 -10.87 18.20 39.85
CA LEU A 23 -11.33 16.92 40.37
C LEU A 23 -10.17 15.96 40.67
N SER A 24 -9.12 15.97 39.83
CA SER A 24 -7.95 15.09 40.03
C SER A 24 -7.10 15.43 41.24
N ALA A 25 -7.28 16.63 41.82
CA ALA A 25 -6.67 16.99 43.11
C ALA A 25 -7.27 16.22 44.29
N SER A 26 -8.54 15.81 44.18
CA SER A 26 -9.26 15.09 45.24
C SER A 26 -9.48 13.61 44.92
N VAL A 27 -9.52 13.25 43.65
CA VAL A 27 -9.77 11.88 43.21
C VAL A 27 -8.65 11.42 42.29
N PRO A 28 -7.94 10.31 42.58
CA PRO A 28 -6.84 9.84 41.75
C PRO A 28 -7.33 9.39 40.37
N LEU A 29 -6.58 9.70 39.33
CA LEU A 29 -6.92 9.34 37.94
C LEU A 29 -6.95 7.82 37.67
N THR A 30 -6.52 7.00 38.66
CA THR A 30 -6.64 5.53 38.64
C THR A 30 -8.08 5.02 38.63
N VAL A 31 -9.05 5.87 39.00
CA VAL A 31 -10.49 5.57 38.87
C VAL A 31 -10.92 5.46 37.40
N LEU A 32 -10.20 6.10 36.52
CA LEU A 32 -10.47 6.01 35.07
C LEU A 32 -10.03 4.64 34.54
N SER A 33 -10.82 4.09 33.60
CA SER A 33 -10.34 2.96 32.81
C SER A 33 -9.08 3.36 32.02
N LYS A 34 -8.19 2.39 31.75
CA LYS A 34 -6.96 2.62 30.96
C LYS A 34 -7.23 3.36 29.65
N ARG A 35 -8.37 3.10 29.02
CA ARG A 35 -8.80 3.77 27.80
C ARG A 35 -9.10 5.25 28.04
N LEU A 36 -9.92 5.58 29.02
CA LEU A 36 -10.30 6.96 29.33
C LEU A 36 -9.11 7.78 29.80
N TYR A 37 -8.23 7.18 30.60
CA TYR A 37 -6.99 7.82 31.03
C TYR A 37 -6.09 8.18 29.83
N ARG A 38 -5.88 7.22 28.91
CA ARG A 38 -5.13 7.47 27.67
C ARG A 38 -5.78 8.57 26.82
N ASP A 39 -7.10 8.49 26.63
CA ASP A 39 -7.83 9.45 25.81
C ASP A 39 -7.76 10.85 26.44
N LEU A 40 -7.76 10.97 27.77
CA LEU A 40 -7.55 12.23 28.49
C LEU A 40 -6.17 12.83 28.18
N LEU A 41 -5.09 12.05 28.27
CA LEU A 41 -3.74 12.50 27.95
C LEU A 41 -3.62 12.96 26.48
N VAL A 42 -4.26 12.25 25.58
CA VAL A 42 -4.27 12.61 24.14
C VAL A 42 -5.05 13.92 23.91
N ILE A 43 -6.15 14.12 24.63
CA ILE A 43 -6.97 15.36 24.53
C ILE A 43 -6.20 16.54 25.09
N ASP A 44 -5.48 16.39 26.18
CA ASP A 44 -4.66 17.46 26.76
C ASP A 44 -3.56 17.91 25.79
N GLU A 45 -2.80 16.96 25.22
CA GLU A 45 -1.78 17.25 24.22
C GLU A 45 -2.39 17.87 22.94
N LEU A 46 -3.54 17.35 22.47
CA LEU A 46 -4.25 17.90 21.33
C LEU A 46 -4.68 19.36 21.60
N TYR A 47 -5.17 19.65 22.81
CA TYR A 47 -5.50 21.02 23.20
C TYR A 47 -4.27 21.93 23.17
N ARG A 48 -3.13 21.48 23.73
CA ARG A 48 -1.85 22.21 23.70
C ARG A 48 -1.43 22.53 22.26
N GLN A 49 -1.44 21.56 21.38
CA GLN A 49 -1.09 21.71 19.98
C GLN A 49 -2.01 22.70 19.23
N GLN A 50 -3.33 22.57 19.43
CA GLN A 50 -4.31 23.45 18.78
C GLN A 50 -4.23 24.87 19.31
N LEU A 51 -3.98 25.06 20.61
CA LEU A 51 -3.79 26.37 21.23
C LEU A 51 -2.53 27.06 20.70
N GLU A 52 -1.42 26.33 20.55
CA GLU A 52 -0.18 26.82 19.98
C GLU A 52 -0.38 27.26 18.53
N MET A 53 -1.00 26.41 17.70
CA MET A 53 -1.31 26.74 16.30
C MET A 53 -2.24 27.97 16.20
N TYR A 54 -3.20 28.10 17.12
CA TYR A 54 -4.11 29.25 17.15
C TYR A 54 -3.37 30.55 17.51
N LYS A 55 -2.46 30.50 18.51
CA LYS A 55 -1.67 31.65 18.97
C LYS A 55 -0.65 32.10 17.93
N THR A 56 0.06 31.13 17.32
CA THR A 56 1.14 31.39 16.36
C THR A 56 0.65 31.59 14.93
N GLU A 57 -0.66 31.40 14.67
CA GLU A 57 -1.30 31.42 13.34
C GLU A 57 -0.71 30.38 12.35
N LYS A 58 0.09 29.45 12.83
CA LYS A 58 0.65 28.37 12.03
C LYS A 58 -0.41 27.32 11.71
N LYS A 59 -0.36 26.78 10.49
CA LYS A 59 -1.27 25.71 10.03
C LYS A 59 -0.74 24.31 10.28
N SER A 60 0.49 24.16 10.74
CA SER A 60 1.17 22.91 10.99
C SER A 60 1.99 22.96 12.28
N ILE A 61 2.11 21.83 12.93
CA ILE A 61 2.96 21.60 14.10
C ILE A 61 3.56 20.20 13.96
N SER A 62 4.74 19.96 14.55
CA SER A 62 5.34 18.63 14.60
C SER A 62 4.43 17.66 15.35
N ASP A 63 4.44 16.42 14.94
CA ASP A 63 3.67 15.33 15.58
C ASP A 63 2.18 15.60 15.75
N ARG A 64 1.60 16.40 14.86
CA ARG A 64 0.21 16.83 14.93
C ARG A 64 -0.75 15.68 15.11
N ILE A 65 -1.50 15.69 16.20
CA ILE A 65 -2.58 14.75 16.48
C ILE A 65 -3.82 15.13 15.67
N VAL A 66 -4.36 14.18 14.92
CA VAL A 66 -5.57 14.34 14.09
C VAL A 66 -6.69 13.36 14.47
N SER A 67 -6.38 12.38 15.33
CA SER A 67 -7.34 11.40 15.82
C SER A 67 -7.07 11.09 17.29
N ILE A 68 -8.10 11.14 18.13
CA ILE A 68 -7.98 10.78 19.56
C ILE A 68 -7.78 9.26 19.69
N SER A 69 -8.50 8.47 18.91
CA SER A 69 -8.39 7.00 18.97
C SER A 69 -7.08 6.47 18.42
N GLN A 70 -6.47 7.18 17.47
CA GLN A 70 -5.23 6.81 16.80
C GLN A 70 -4.27 8.02 16.74
N PRO A 71 -3.69 8.45 17.87
CA PRO A 71 -2.89 9.68 17.95
C PRO A 71 -1.57 9.61 17.17
N HIS A 72 -1.15 8.44 16.71
CA HIS A 72 0.01 8.23 15.85
C HIS A 72 -0.25 8.53 14.37
N VAL A 73 -1.52 8.60 13.96
CA VAL A 73 -1.88 8.93 12.56
C VAL A 73 -1.51 10.38 12.26
N ARG A 74 -0.86 10.60 11.12
CA ARG A 74 -0.39 11.91 10.67
C ARG A 74 -1.08 12.35 9.38
N PRO A 75 -1.23 13.67 9.17
CA PRO A 75 -1.66 14.20 7.88
C PRO A 75 -0.53 14.07 6.84
N ILE A 76 -0.85 13.52 5.69
CA ILE A 76 0.07 13.33 4.56
C ILE A 76 -0.42 14.23 3.41
N VAL A 77 0.36 15.23 3.05
CA VAL A 77 0.04 16.13 1.93
C VAL A 77 0.43 15.43 0.62
N ARG A 78 -0.54 15.18 -0.25
CA ARG A 78 -0.34 14.47 -1.53
C ARG A 78 -0.46 15.34 -2.78
N GLY A 79 -0.87 16.59 -2.67
CA GLY A 79 -1.00 17.50 -3.80
C GLY A 79 -2.02 17.09 -4.88
N LYS A 80 -2.87 16.09 -4.62
CA LYS A 80 -3.94 15.66 -5.54
C LYS A 80 -5.10 16.67 -5.51
N ALA A 81 -5.72 16.92 -6.68
CA ALA A 81 -6.82 17.87 -6.80
C ALA A 81 -8.04 17.52 -5.93
N ALA A 82 -8.39 16.22 -5.85
CA ALA A 82 -9.56 15.74 -5.12
C ALA A 82 -9.36 15.65 -3.60
N ALA A 83 -8.13 15.37 -3.13
CA ALA A 83 -7.83 15.26 -1.71
C ALA A 83 -6.39 15.74 -1.45
N LYS A 84 -6.27 16.97 -0.97
CA LYS A 84 -4.95 17.59 -0.69
C LYS A 84 -4.22 16.92 0.46
N THR A 85 -4.95 16.33 1.41
CA THR A 85 -4.39 15.70 2.60
C THR A 85 -5.04 14.35 2.81
N GLU A 86 -4.24 13.31 2.92
CA GLU A 86 -4.64 11.97 3.34
C GLU A 86 -4.18 11.75 4.79
N PHE A 87 -4.86 10.86 5.51
CA PHE A 87 -4.54 10.50 6.88
C PHE A 87 -4.20 9.00 6.94
N GLY A 88 -3.08 8.67 7.53
CA GLY A 88 -2.68 7.28 7.62
C GLY A 88 -1.16 7.10 7.68
N MET A 89 -0.74 5.92 7.28
CA MET A 89 0.65 5.51 7.21
C MET A 89 1.16 5.57 5.77
N LYS A 90 2.39 6.03 5.58
CA LYS A 90 3.14 5.81 4.34
C LYS A 90 3.69 4.40 4.32
N LEU A 91 3.40 3.69 3.25
CA LEU A 91 3.80 2.31 3.04
C LEU A 91 4.49 2.18 1.68
N SER A 92 5.76 1.76 1.69
CA SER A 92 6.49 1.30 0.52
C SER A 92 6.45 -0.22 0.47
N ILE A 93 6.19 -0.78 -0.71
CA ILE A 93 6.21 -2.22 -0.95
C ILE A 93 7.04 -2.54 -2.18
N SER A 94 7.72 -3.68 -2.15
CA SER A 94 8.25 -4.34 -3.34
C SER A 94 7.34 -5.49 -3.75
N VAL A 95 7.28 -5.76 -5.05
CA VAL A 95 6.52 -6.88 -5.61
C VAL A 95 7.43 -7.67 -6.53
N VAL A 96 7.65 -8.94 -6.19
CA VAL A 96 8.48 -9.86 -6.97
C VAL A 96 7.66 -11.13 -7.20
N ASP A 97 7.46 -11.51 -8.45
CA ASP A 97 6.65 -12.68 -8.85
C ASP A 97 5.25 -12.70 -8.23
N GLY A 98 4.74 -11.47 -7.97
CA GLY A 98 3.44 -11.23 -7.34
C GLY A 98 3.40 -11.41 -5.83
N ILE A 99 4.50 -11.72 -5.18
CA ILE A 99 4.66 -11.66 -3.73
C ILE A 99 4.95 -10.22 -3.33
N SER A 100 4.21 -9.70 -2.36
CA SER A 100 4.32 -8.33 -1.88
C SER A 100 5.03 -8.27 -0.56
N LEU A 101 6.09 -7.48 -0.46
CA LEU A 101 6.88 -7.30 0.75
C LEU A 101 6.82 -5.85 1.21
N PRO A 102 6.37 -5.56 2.44
CA PRO A 102 6.49 -4.24 3.03
C PRO A 102 7.97 -3.87 3.22
N GLU A 103 8.44 -2.81 2.57
CA GLU A 103 9.82 -2.35 2.67
C GLU A 103 9.98 -1.25 3.71
N ARG A 104 9.04 -0.32 3.77
CA ARG A 104 9.03 0.73 4.77
C ARG A 104 7.61 1.08 5.17
N MET A 105 7.40 1.13 6.47
CA MET A 105 6.15 1.60 7.10
C MET A 105 6.49 2.80 7.98
N SER A 106 5.82 3.93 7.79
CA SER A 106 6.07 5.15 8.57
C SER A 106 4.81 5.97 8.75
N TRP A 107 4.59 6.43 9.96
CA TRP A 107 3.53 7.39 10.27
C TRP A 107 3.92 8.82 9.86
N ASN A 108 5.21 9.11 9.77
CA ASN A 108 5.71 10.40 9.34
C ASN A 108 5.88 10.47 7.83
N ALA A 109 5.69 11.65 7.28
CA ALA A 109 5.98 11.91 5.88
C ALA A 109 7.48 11.78 5.61
N TYR A 110 7.85 11.11 4.51
CA TYR A 110 9.22 10.99 4.03
C TYR A 110 9.28 11.07 2.51
N ASN A 111 10.47 11.33 1.97
CA ASN A 111 10.69 11.30 0.54
C ASN A 111 10.92 9.85 0.07
N GLU A 112 9.94 9.29 -0.63
CA GLU A 112 10.00 7.91 -1.15
C GLU A 112 11.15 7.72 -2.15
N GLY A 113 11.50 8.76 -2.91
CA GLY A 113 12.58 8.69 -3.90
C GLY A 113 13.95 8.33 -3.32
N CYS A 114 14.17 8.54 -2.02
CA CYS A 114 15.42 8.17 -1.35
C CYS A 114 15.50 6.68 -0.96
N ASP A 115 14.37 5.97 -1.00
CA ASP A 115 14.32 4.59 -0.53
C ASP A 115 14.72 3.55 -1.60
N LEU A 116 14.78 3.94 -2.88
CA LEU A 116 15.01 3.01 -4.00
C LEU A 116 16.27 2.16 -3.83
N VAL A 117 17.39 2.80 -3.52
CA VAL A 117 18.69 2.12 -3.37
C VAL A 117 18.62 1.09 -2.25
N ARG A 118 18.09 1.48 -1.09
CA ARG A 118 17.93 0.59 0.05
C ARG A 118 17.02 -0.60 -0.28
N ASP A 119 15.92 -0.37 -0.99
CA ASP A 119 14.96 -1.41 -1.33
C ASP A 119 15.56 -2.40 -2.36
N ILE A 120 16.40 -1.92 -3.29
CA ILE A 120 17.18 -2.78 -4.22
C ILE A 120 18.27 -3.58 -3.48
N GLU A 121 18.97 -2.98 -2.53
CA GLU A 121 19.95 -3.72 -1.71
C GLU A 121 19.28 -4.83 -0.89
N ARG A 122 18.12 -4.58 -0.32
CA ARG A 122 17.32 -5.63 0.34
C ARG A 122 16.87 -6.73 -0.61
N TYR A 123 16.57 -6.39 -1.86
CA TYR A 123 16.31 -7.41 -2.87
C TYR A 123 17.55 -8.28 -3.09
N ARG A 124 18.73 -7.68 -3.23
CA ARG A 124 20.00 -8.41 -3.35
C ARG A 124 20.27 -9.32 -2.15
N GLU A 125 20.05 -8.83 -0.94
CA GLU A 125 20.20 -9.63 0.29
C GLU A 125 19.28 -10.86 0.29
N ARG A 126 18.03 -10.73 -0.18
CA ARG A 126 17.05 -11.82 -0.22
C ARG A 126 17.30 -12.84 -1.32
N TYR A 127 17.72 -12.37 -2.49
CA TYR A 127 17.80 -13.20 -3.69
C TYR A 127 19.24 -13.47 -4.16
N GLY A 128 20.25 -12.95 -3.49
CA GLY A 128 21.67 -13.14 -3.80
C GLY A 128 22.18 -12.41 -5.05
N ARG A 129 21.32 -11.65 -5.75
CA ARG A 129 21.64 -10.92 -6.98
C ARG A 129 20.83 -9.64 -7.12
N TYR A 130 21.33 -8.71 -7.90
CA TYR A 130 20.55 -7.54 -8.29
C TYR A 130 19.41 -7.88 -9.24
N PRO A 131 18.29 -7.13 -9.24
CA PRO A 131 17.22 -7.31 -10.21
C PRO A 131 17.67 -6.81 -11.60
N GLU A 132 17.24 -7.45 -12.67
CA GLU A 132 17.48 -7.01 -14.04
C GLU A 132 16.78 -5.68 -14.37
N SER A 133 15.58 -5.51 -13.79
CA SER A 133 14.80 -4.29 -13.96
C SER A 133 14.01 -3.92 -12.71
N VAL A 134 13.82 -2.62 -12.52
CA VAL A 134 13.00 -2.04 -11.45
C VAL A 134 11.93 -1.15 -12.05
N HIS A 135 10.67 -1.44 -11.71
CA HIS A 135 9.50 -0.71 -12.18
C HIS A 135 8.96 0.15 -11.04
N ALA A 136 9.27 1.43 -11.05
CA ALA A 136 8.94 2.35 -9.97
C ALA A 136 8.27 3.63 -10.48
N ASP A 137 7.60 4.33 -9.59
CA ASP A 137 6.96 5.61 -9.87
C ASP A 137 7.97 6.70 -10.23
N LYS A 138 7.47 7.78 -10.85
CA LYS A 138 8.32 8.91 -11.28
C LYS A 138 9.14 9.50 -10.12
N ILE A 139 8.64 9.48 -8.90
CA ILE A 139 9.31 10.01 -7.71
C ILE A 139 10.65 9.31 -7.41
N TYR A 140 10.77 8.03 -7.77
CA TYR A 140 11.99 7.23 -7.59
C TYR A 140 13.03 7.45 -8.69
N ARG A 141 12.68 8.11 -9.80
CA ARG A 141 13.53 8.27 -10.99
C ARG A 141 14.42 9.50 -10.91
N THR A 142 15.02 9.76 -9.76
CA THR A 142 16.00 10.84 -9.57
C THR A 142 17.27 10.59 -10.39
N LEU A 143 18.07 11.62 -10.68
CA LEU A 143 19.35 11.47 -11.39
C LEU A 143 20.28 10.52 -10.63
N ALA A 144 20.38 10.67 -9.31
CA ALA A 144 21.20 9.82 -8.47
C ALA A 144 20.79 8.34 -8.55
N ASN A 145 19.48 8.05 -8.44
CA ASN A 145 18.97 6.68 -8.54
C ASN A 145 19.22 6.07 -9.93
N ARG A 146 19.06 6.87 -11.02
CA ARG A 146 19.35 6.42 -12.38
C ARG A 146 20.81 6.08 -12.58
N GLN A 147 21.71 6.91 -12.06
CA GLN A 147 23.15 6.68 -12.14
C GLN A 147 23.54 5.44 -11.34
N TRP A 148 23.06 5.31 -10.12
CA TRP A 148 23.31 4.17 -9.25
C TRP A 148 22.84 2.84 -9.86
N CYS A 149 21.65 2.82 -10.48
CA CYS A 149 21.15 1.66 -11.19
C CYS A 149 22.00 1.33 -12.43
N LYS A 150 22.41 2.35 -13.22
CA LYS A 150 23.24 2.17 -14.40
C LYS A 150 24.59 1.55 -14.08
N GLU A 151 25.23 1.97 -13.00
CA GLU A 151 26.52 1.43 -12.53
C GLU A 151 26.46 -0.06 -12.15
N ARG A 152 25.24 -0.62 -11.97
CA ARG A 152 24.97 -2.03 -11.58
C ARG A 152 24.21 -2.81 -12.65
N ASP A 153 24.15 -2.28 -13.87
CA ASP A 153 23.39 -2.85 -15.00
C ASP A 153 21.89 -3.10 -14.68
N ILE A 154 21.32 -2.33 -13.75
CA ILE A 154 19.91 -2.40 -13.41
C ILE A 154 19.11 -1.46 -14.31
N ARG A 155 18.16 -2.01 -15.05
CA ARG A 155 17.25 -1.21 -15.88
C ARG A 155 16.16 -0.56 -15.00
N LEU A 156 16.24 0.76 -14.83
CA LEU A 156 15.17 1.52 -14.17
C LEU A 156 14.10 1.92 -15.20
N SER A 157 12.87 1.44 -15.03
CA SER A 157 11.75 1.64 -15.95
C SER A 157 11.38 3.12 -16.16
N GLY A 158 10.73 3.40 -17.28
CA GLY A 158 10.13 4.68 -17.60
C GLY A 158 10.88 5.46 -18.68
N VAL A 159 10.45 6.71 -18.90
CA VAL A 159 10.98 7.53 -19.98
C VAL A 159 12.46 7.84 -19.75
N PRO A 160 13.37 7.42 -20.65
CA PRO A 160 14.78 7.80 -20.59
C PRO A 160 14.94 9.32 -20.71
N LEU A 161 16.04 9.85 -20.14
CA LEU A 161 16.39 11.25 -20.28
C LEU A 161 16.87 11.54 -21.71
N GLY A 162 16.66 12.78 -22.14
CA GLY A 162 17.11 13.27 -23.45
C GLY A 162 16.06 13.17 -24.57
N ARG A 163 16.47 13.62 -25.77
CA ARG A 163 15.61 13.63 -26.96
C ARG A 163 15.32 12.19 -27.43
N PRO A 164 14.09 11.89 -27.88
CA PRO A 164 13.77 10.61 -28.48
C PRO A 164 14.65 10.30 -29.70
N PRO A 165 14.96 9.03 -29.97
CA PRO A 165 15.68 8.65 -31.18
C PRO A 165 14.95 9.14 -32.45
N LYS A 166 15.69 9.61 -33.44
CA LYS A 166 15.11 9.98 -34.73
C LYS A 166 14.67 8.75 -35.54
N ASP A 167 15.31 7.62 -35.31
CA ASP A 167 14.98 6.33 -35.92
C ASP A 167 13.58 5.88 -35.48
N VAL A 168 12.71 5.63 -36.44
CA VAL A 168 11.29 5.29 -36.25
C VAL A 168 11.16 3.94 -35.56
N GLU A 169 11.96 2.93 -35.94
CA GLU A 169 11.88 1.59 -35.37
C GLU A 169 12.37 1.58 -33.92
N LYS A 170 13.51 2.22 -33.64
CA LYS A 170 13.99 2.38 -32.25
C LYS A 170 13.01 3.13 -31.37
N ASN A 171 12.35 4.15 -31.93
CA ASN A 171 11.32 4.90 -31.18
C ASN A 171 10.06 4.05 -30.93
N ARG A 172 9.67 3.20 -31.90
CA ARG A 172 8.54 2.26 -31.74
C ARG A 172 8.83 1.21 -30.68
N ALA A 173 10.02 0.59 -30.71
CA ALA A 173 10.47 -0.38 -29.71
C ALA A 173 10.51 0.26 -28.31
N ARG A 174 11.05 1.48 -28.17
CA ARG A 174 11.07 2.24 -26.92
C ARG A 174 9.68 2.50 -26.37
N ARG A 175 8.71 2.89 -27.22
CA ARG A 175 7.32 3.12 -26.79
C ARG A 175 6.62 1.84 -26.36
N ARG A 176 6.95 0.72 -26.99
CA ARG A 176 6.44 -0.60 -26.59
C ARG A 176 6.95 -0.96 -25.21
N GLN A 177 8.27 -0.85 -24.97
CA GLN A 177 8.88 -1.13 -23.67
C GLN A 177 8.29 -0.27 -22.54
N ILE A 178 8.09 1.04 -22.80
CA ILE A 178 7.48 1.93 -21.80
C ILE A 178 6.06 1.46 -21.44
N ARG A 179 5.26 1.02 -22.42
CA ARG A 179 3.89 0.50 -22.15
C ARG A 179 3.92 -0.80 -21.36
N GLU A 180 4.83 -1.70 -21.66
CA GLU A 180 5.03 -2.94 -20.90
C GLU A 180 5.42 -2.63 -19.45
N ASP A 181 6.38 -1.72 -19.26
CA ASP A 181 6.80 -1.26 -17.93
C ASP A 181 5.65 -0.63 -17.13
N GLU A 182 4.79 0.15 -17.77
CA GLU A 182 3.59 0.73 -17.14
C GLU A 182 2.60 -0.35 -16.73
N GLY A 183 2.42 -1.40 -17.55
CA GLY A 183 1.60 -2.56 -17.21
C GLY A 183 2.08 -3.26 -15.94
N VAL A 184 3.39 -3.51 -15.82
CA VAL A 184 4.00 -4.09 -14.61
C VAL A 184 3.81 -3.19 -13.40
N ARG A 185 3.99 -1.88 -13.55
CA ARG A 185 3.78 -0.93 -12.46
C ARG A 185 2.32 -0.89 -11.98
N ASN A 186 1.36 -0.94 -12.91
CA ASN A 186 -0.06 -0.94 -12.56
C ASN A 186 -0.48 -2.18 -11.75
N ALA A 187 0.26 -3.29 -11.86
CA ALA A 187 0.04 -4.46 -11.02
C ALA A 187 0.23 -4.15 -9.53
N VAL A 188 1.17 -3.28 -9.18
CA VAL A 188 1.39 -2.82 -7.78
C VAL A 188 0.19 -2.03 -7.27
N GLU A 189 -0.37 -1.13 -8.08
CA GLU A 189 -1.59 -0.38 -7.72
C GLU A 189 -2.78 -1.32 -7.53
N GLY A 190 -2.89 -2.34 -8.40
CA GLY A 190 -3.89 -3.41 -8.28
C GLY A 190 -3.76 -4.20 -6.97
N MET A 191 -2.54 -4.43 -6.48
CA MET A 191 -2.28 -5.09 -5.20
C MET A 191 -2.76 -4.24 -4.02
N PHE A 192 -2.45 -2.93 -4.00
CA PHE A 192 -3.01 -2.03 -2.99
C PHE A 192 -4.53 -1.99 -3.01
N GLY A 193 -5.14 -1.97 -4.21
CA GLY A 193 -6.58 -2.06 -4.37
C GLY A 193 -7.18 -3.33 -3.77
N ARG A 194 -6.54 -4.48 -3.99
CA ARG A 194 -6.92 -5.78 -3.43
C ARG A 194 -6.74 -5.79 -1.91
N ALA A 195 -5.59 -5.33 -1.40
CA ALA A 195 -5.31 -5.22 0.03
C ALA A 195 -6.39 -4.41 0.76
N LYS A 196 -6.81 -3.28 0.19
CA LYS A 196 -7.84 -2.43 0.77
C LYS A 196 -9.23 -3.05 0.73
N ARG A 197 -9.62 -3.68 -0.38
CA ARG A 197 -10.99 -4.19 -0.57
C ARG A 197 -11.21 -5.57 0.05
N ARG A 198 -10.23 -6.47 -0.05
CA ARG A 198 -10.40 -7.88 0.34
C ARG A 198 -9.75 -8.21 1.69
N TYR A 199 -8.66 -7.53 2.05
CA TYR A 199 -7.86 -7.88 3.23
C TYR A 199 -7.87 -6.81 4.32
N GLY A 200 -8.80 -5.85 4.26
CA GLY A 200 -9.04 -4.89 5.34
C GLY A 200 -8.01 -3.75 5.49
N LEU A 201 -7.02 -3.63 4.58
CA LEU A 201 -6.02 -2.56 4.67
C LEU A 201 -6.63 -1.15 4.55
N GLY A 202 -7.83 -1.02 3.99
CA GLY A 202 -8.53 0.26 3.87
C GLY A 202 -8.98 0.85 5.21
N ARG A 203 -9.08 0.03 6.28
CA ARG A 203 -9.57 0.45 7.59
C ARG A 203 -8.89 -0.33 8.71
N VAL A 204 -7.74 0.15 9.15
CA VAL A 204 -7.03 -0.42 10.29
C VAL A 204 -7.64 0.11 11.58
N MET A 205 -8.23 -0.78 12.39
CA MET A 205 -8.94 -0.43 13.65
C MET A 205 -8.04 -0.46 14.89
N ALA A 206 -6.80 -0.91 14.77
CA ALA A 206 -5.85 -0.95 15.88
C ALA A 206 -5.55 0.45 16.40
N ARG A 207 -5.46 0.60 17.72
CA ARG A 207 -5.34 1.91 18.40
C ARG A 207 -3.91 2.31 18.73
N LEU A 208 -3.00 1.35 18.76
CA LEU A 208 -1.58 1.58 19.01
C LEU A 208 -0.82 1.56 17.68
N ALA A 209 0.26 2.31 17.60
CA ALA A 209 1.10 2.39 16.40
C ALA A 209 1.65 1.00 16.02
N GLU A 210 2.21 0.29 16.98
CA GLU A 210 2.78 -1.05 16.78
C GLU A 210 1.74 -2.08 16.35
N SER A 211 0.58 -2.11 17.03
CA SER A 211 -0.53 -3.01 16.64
C SER A 211 -1.03 -2.71 15.24
N SER A 212 -1.04 -1.43 14.82
CA SER A 212 -1.38 -1.05 13.44
C SER A 212 -0.35 -1.54 12.44
N LEU A 213 0.95 -1.49 12.76
CA LEU A 213 2.02 -2.04 11.94
C LEU A 213 1.88 -3.56 11.81
N CYS A 214 1.60 -4.26 12.92
CA CYS A 214 1.33 -5.71 12.90
C CYS A 214 0.15 -6.07 12.00
N VAL A 215 -0.97 -5.34 12.08
CA VAL A 215 -2.14 -5.57 11.21
C VAL A 215 -1.77 -5.42 9.74
N VAL A 216 -1.00 -4.39 9.38
CA VAL A 216 -0.54 -4.20 8.00
C VAL A 216 0.37 -5.35 7.56
N SER A 217 1.34 -5.75 8.39
CA SER A 217 2.26 -6.86 8.08
C SER A 217 1.50 -8.18 7.89
N ILE A 218 0.55 -8.49 8.77
CA ILE A 218 -0.31 -9.67 8.67
C ILE A 218 -1.16 -9.62 7.39
N THR A 219 -1.67 -8.45 7.02
CA THR A 219 -2.42 -8.28 5.76
C THR A 219 -1.60 -8.73 4.56
N PHE A 220 -0.35 -8.29 4.45
CA PHE A 220 0.53 -8.71 3.34
C PHE A 220 0.91 -10.19 3.43
N LEU A 221 1.15 -10.71 4.64
CA LEU A 221 1.39 -12.15 4.83
C LEU A 221 0.22 -12.98 4.31
N VAL A 222 -1.01 -12.65 4.71
CA VAL A 222 -2.23 -13.36 4.27
C VAL A 222 -2.42 -13.25 2.76
N MET A 223 -2.17 -12.07 2.17
CA MET A 223 -2.23 -11.88 0.72
C MET A 223 -1.23 -12.77 -0.03
N ASN A 224 -0.02 -12.90 0.49
CA ASN A 224 1.02 -13.75 -0.09
C ASN A 224 0.68 -15.23 0.06
N LEU A 225 0.17 -15.66 1.22
CA LEU A 225 -0.30 -17.03 1.43
C LEU A 225 -1.47 -17.39 0.51
N ASP A 226 -2.46 -16.50 0.37
CA ASP A 226 -3.59 -16.71 -0.55
C ASP A 226 -3.10 -16.87 -2.01
N ARG A 227 -2.10 -16.09 -2.42
CA ARG A 227 -1.49 -16.23 -3.75
C ARG A 227 -0.74 -17.57 -3.91
N LEU A 228 0.04 -17.97 -2.91
CA LEU A 228 0.78 -19.24 -2.94
C LEU A 228 -0.17 -20.43 -2.97
N LEU A 229 -1.28 -20.38 -2.26
CA LEU A 229 -2.30 -21.43 -2.25
C LEU A 229 -3.11 -21.47 -3.56
N ALA A 230 -3.34 -20.32 -4.20
CA ALA A 230 -4.06 -20.27 -5.47
C ALA A 230 -3.30 -20.95 -6.62
N ALA A 231 -1.97 -20.91 -6.62
CA ALA A 231 -1.15 -21.46 -7.69
C ALA A 231 -1.30 -23.00 -7.87
N PRO A 232 -1.17 -23.84 -6.82
CA PRO A 232 -1.38 -25.29 -6.94
C PRO A 232 -2.85 -25.63 -7.24
N PHE A 233 -3.80 -24.88 -6.70
CA PHE A 233 -5.22 -25.10 -6.98
C PHE A 233 -5.56 -24.83 -8.45
N LEU A 234 -5.03 -23.75 -9.04
CA LEU A 234 -5.20 -23.46 -10.47
C LEU A 234 -4.59 -24.56 -11.35
N ARG A 235 -3.40 -25.05 -11.02
CA ARG A 235 -2.76 -26.16 -11.76
C ARG A 235 -3.57 -27.46 -11.66
N LEU A 236 -4.10 -27.77 -10.48
CA LEU A 236 -4.99 -28.93 -10.29
C LEU A 236 -6.26 -28.77 -11.15
N PHE A 237 -6.84 -27.59 -11.17
CA PHE A 237 -8.06 -27.30 -11.94
C PHE A 237 -7.79 -27.37 -13.45
N GLU A 238 -6.68 -26.82 -13.94
CA GLU A 238 -6.26 -26.95 -15.34
C GLU A 238 -6.04 -28.40 -15.75
N TRP A 239 -5.37 -29.19 -14.90
CA TRP A 239 -5.19 -30.62 -15.11
C TRP A 239 -6.53 -31.35 -15.20
N LEU A 240 -7.46 -31.05 -14.29
CA LEU A 240 -8.80 -31.65 -14.25
C LEU A 240 -9.63 -31.32 -15.51
N LEU A 241 -9.51 -30.10 -16.02
CA LEU A 241 -10.14 -29.69 -17.28
C LEU A 241 -9.57 -30.45 -18.48
N LEU A 242 -8.24 -30.66 -18.53
CA LEU A 242 -7.60 -31.45 -19.58
C LEU A 242 -8.07 -32.88 -19.57
N GLU A 243 -8.19 -33.53 -18.41
CA GLU A 243 -8.73 -34.88 -18.26
C GLU A 243 -10.19 -34.96 -18.72
N LEU A 244 -11.02 -34.00 -18.37
CA LEU A 244 -12.42 -33.92 -18.83
C LEU A 244 -12.51 -33.79 -20.36
N ASP A 245 -11.64 -32.99 -20.99
CA ASP A 245 -11.59 -32.84 -22.44
C ASP A 245 -11.13 -34.17 -23.12
N VAL A 246 -10.20 -34.88 -22.55
CA VAL A 246 -9.80 -36.21 -23.03
C VAL A 246 -10.99 -37.18 -22.97
N ILE A 247 -11.67 -37.26 -21.83
CA ILE A 247 -12.86 -38.09 -21.65
C ILE A 247 -13.95 -37.73 -22.65
N ARG A 248 -14.22 -36.46 -22.83
CA ARG A 248 -15.23 -35.96 -23.80
C ARG A 248 -14.88 -36.37 -25.23
N ASN A 249 -13.59 -36.30 -25.60
CA ASN A 249 -13.14 -36.70 -26.94
C ASN A 249 -13.22 -38.20 -27.14
N LEU A 250 -12.93 -39.03 -26.11
CA LEU A 250 -13.11 -40.48 -26.14
C LEU A 250 -14.58 -40.86 -26.33
N PHE A 251 -15.51 -40.19 -25.64
CA PHE A 251 -16.95 -40.41 -25.83
C PHE A 251 -17.41 -40.02 -27.24
N LYS A 252 -16.94 -38.93 -27.81
CA LYS A 252 -17.25 -38.53 -29.19
C LYS A 252 -16.73 -39.57 -30.21
N TRP A 253 -15.53 -40.09 -29.97
CA TRP A 253 -14.93 -41.12 -30.85
C TRP A 253 -15.68 -42.46 -30.76
N SER A 254 -16.08 -42.86 -29.56
CA SER A 254 -16.92 -44.05 -29.34
C SER A 254 -18.26 -43.94 -30.02
N SER A 255 -18.95 -42.80 -29.91
CA SER A 255 -20.24 -42.52 -30.56
C SER A 255 -20.12 -42.50 -32.08
N SER A 256 -19.02 -42.00 -32.61
CA SER A 256 -18.79 -42.00 -34.07
C SER A 256 -18.51 -43.41 -34.60
N ARG A 257 -17.80 -44.26 -33.85
CA ARG A 257 -17.58 -45.67 -34.21
C ARG A 257 -18.90 -46.48 -34.23
N ALA A 258 -19.70 -46.32 -33.19
CA ALA A 258 -21.00 -47.01 -33.12
C ALA A 258 -21.94 -46.60 -34.28
N ALA A 259 -21.89 -45.33 -34.70
CA ALA A 259 -22.66 -44.84 -35.85
C ALA A 259 -22.13 -45.39 -37.19
N ILE A 260 -20.85 -45.68 -37.32
CA ILE A 260 -20.26 -46.29 -38.52
C ILE A 260 -20.61 -47.79 -38.59
N GLU A 261 -20.53 -48.50 -37.46
CA GLU A 261 -20.89 -49.94 -37.37
C GLU A 261 -22.37 -50.18 -37.63
N CYS A 262 -23.26 -49.30 -37.15
CA CYS A 262 -24.71 -49.38 -37.49
C CYS A 262 -24.97 -49.16 -38.96
N ARG A 263 -24.22 -48.31 -39.67
CA ARG A 263 -24.40 -48.09 -41.11
C ARG A 263 -23.86 -49.25 -41.96
N SER A 264 -22.83 -49.92 -41.51
CA SER A 264 -22.25 -51.11 -42.22
C SER A 264 -23.09 -52.37 -41.99
N ALA A 265 -23.94 -52.41 -40.96
CA ALA A 265 -24.82 -53.55 -40.71
C ALA A 265 -26.18 -53.46 -41.42
N MET A 266 -26.50 -52.27 -42.01
CA MET A 266 -27.74 -52.05 -42.78
C MET A 266 -27.53 -52.02 -44.33
N ALA A 267 -26.29 -52.21 -44.78
CA ALA A 267 -25.93 -52.33 -46.21
C ALA A 267 -25.65 -53.80 -46.55
#